data_1443c100dfaa3a8f16bef224eba24ef7
#
_entry.id   1443c100dfaa3a8f16bef224eba24ef7
#
_cell.length_a   1.000
_cell.length_b   1.000
_cell.length_c   1.000
_cell.angle_alpha   90.00
_cell.angle_beta   90.00
_cell.angle_gamma   90.00
#
_symmetry.space_group_name_H-M   'P 1'
#
loop_
_entity.id
_entity.type
_entity.pdbx_description
1 polymer ?
#
loop_
_entity_poly.entity_id
_entity_poly.type
_entity_poly.pdbx_seq_one_letter_code
_entity_poly.pdbx_strand_id
1 'polypeptide(L)'
;DLVRPECVLATRAGALYASHGEGGISCLFKDGRSELIRATSGDVPKDFIPNGYSLMPDGRFLIANVGTSGGVFILARDGSVTCFLDEIDGQRLPATNFANYDAQGRVWISVSTTATNRDLAFNKEIANGYVILVDEHGARIVVDDICFANENKVDPSGEWLYVHETMGRALIRFPIADDNSLGPRQTVAEYESGIFPDGFEFDAQGGIWCTSVVSNRVVRIDADGSQHTVLDAGDTELVARAELAYQ
;
A
#
# COMPACT_ATOMS: atom_id res chain seq x y z
N ASP A 1 4.81 19.24 -11.39
CA ASP A 1 4.45 17.99 -12.06
C ASP A 1 4.59 16.84 -11.06
N LEU A 2 3.70 15.85 -11.13
CA LEU A 2 3.80 14.62 -10.35
C LEU A 2 4.67 13.61 -11.10
N VAL A 3 5.63 13.00 -10.39
CA VAL A 3 6.45 11.91 -10.93
C VAL A 3 6.10 10.65 -10.18
N ARG A 4 5.56 9.65 -10.88
CA ARG A 4 5.13 8.37 -10.31
C ARG A 4 4.28 8.55 -9.04
N PRO A 5 3.11 9.22 -9.10
CA PRO A 5 2.21 9.30 -7.98
C PRO A 5 1.56 7.93 -7.77
N GLU A 6 1.94 7.24 -6.72
CA GLU A 6 1.48 5.87 -6.43
C GLU A 6 0.34 5.86 -5.43
N CYS A 7 0.51 6.57 -4.32
CA CYS A 7 -0.46 6.65 -3.24
C CYS A 7 -0.93 8.09 -3.09
N VAL A 8 -2.23 8.29 -2.88
CA VAL A 8 -2.84 9.61 -2.69
C VAL A 8 -3.58 9.63 -1.36
N LEU A 9 -3.35 10.68 -0.57
CA LEU A 9 -4.02 10.90 0.70
C LEU A 9 -4.70 12.28 0.70
N ALA A 10 -5.98 12.32 1.04
CA ALA A 10 -6.75 13.56 1.20
C ALA A 10 -6.93 13.89 2.68
N THR A 11 -6.75 15.16 3.04
CA THR A 11 -7.00 15.64 4.39
C THR A 11 -8.35 16.34 4.50
N ARG A 12 -8.92 16.41 5.71
CA ARG A 12 -10.16 17.19 5.97
C ARG A 12 -10.01 18.67 5.64
N ALA A 13 -8.79 19.23 5.72
CA ALA A 13 -8.49 20.60 5.31
C ALA A 13 -8.47 20.79 3.78
N GLY A 14 -8.54 19.67 3.02
CA GLY A 14 -8.57 19.65 1.57
C GLY A 14 -7.20 19.75 0.90
N ALA A 15 -6.11 19.53 1.63
CA ALA A 15 -4.82 19.25 1.04
C ALA A 15 -4.79 17.81 0.54
N LEU A 16 -4.19 17.59 -0.63
CA LEU A 16 -3.89 16.28 -1.18
C LEU A 16 -2.37 16.06 -1.09
N TYR A 17 -1.99 14.88 -0.68
CA TYR A 17 -0.61 14.43 -0.70
C TYR A 17 -0.49 13.26 -1.67
N ALA A 18 0.62 13.18 -2.40
CA ALA A 18 0.93 12.04 -3.26
C ALA A 18 2.41 11.67 -3.12
N SER A 19 2.71 10.37 -3.11
CA SER A 19 4.09 9.92 -3.21
C SER A 19 4.74 10.45 -4.50
N HIS A 20 6.04 10.75 -4.44
CA HIS A 20 6.79 11.30 -5.56
C HIS A 20 8.03 10.45 -5.84
N GLY A 21 8.12 9.89 -7.04
CA GLY A 21 9.15 8.92 -7.43
C GLY A 21 10.59 9.44 -7.40
N GLU A 22 10.80 10.76 -7.27
CA GLU A 22 12.12 11.35 -7.08
C GLU A 22 12.47 11.58 -5.59
N GLY A 23 11.89 10.81 -4.69
CA GLY A 23 12.27 10.79 -3.27
C GLY A 23 11.55 11.86 -2.43
N GLY A 24 10.25 11.76 -2.27
CA GLY A 24 9.49 12.68 -1.42
C GLY A 24 7.99 12.51 -1.48
N ILE A 25 7.28 13.51 -0.96
CA ILE A 25 5.82 13.62 -0.98
C ILE A 25 5.43 14.96 -1.60
N SER A 26 4.62 14.94 -2.66
CA SER A 26 4.00 16.12 -3.23
C SER A 26 2.79 16.54 -2.43
N CYS A 27 2.70 17.82 -2.06
CA CYS A 27 1.51 18.43 -1.51
C CYS A 27 0.81 19.25 -2.60
N LEU A 28 -0.46 18.96 -2.85
CA LEU A 28 -1.30 19.67 -3.82
C LEU A 28 -2.33 20.50 -3.08
N PHE A 29 -2.36 21.79 -3.37
CA PHE A 29 -3.27 22.74 -2.72
C PHE A 29 -4.48 23.03 -3.61
N LYS A 30 -5.60 23.43 -2.98
CA LYS A 30 -6.85 23.77 -3.67
C LYS A 30 -6.72 24.91 -4.69
N ASP A 31 -5.73 25.79 -4.52
CA ASP A 31 -5.46 26.90 -5.42
C ASP A 31 -4.60 26.51 -6.64
N GLY A 32 -4.30 25.21 -6.79
CA GLY A 32 -3.49 24.66 -7.88
C GLY A 32 -1.99 24.71 -7.66
N ARG A 33 -1.51 25.26 -6.55
CA ARG A 33 -0.08 25.16 -6.17
C ARG A 33 0.28 23.74 -5.81
N SER A 34 1.53 23.38 -6.03
CA SER A 34 2.12 22.14 -5.54
C SER A 34 3.49 22.41 -4.90
N GLU A 35 3.78 21.69 -3.85
CA GLU A 35 5.06 21.72 -3.16
C GLU A 35 5.58 20.29 -3.00
N LEU A 36 6.87 20.07 -3.20
CA LEU A 36 7.53 18.80 -2.98
C LEU A 36 8.30 18.85 -1.66
N ILE A 37 7.90 18.03 -0.72
CA ILE A 37 8.66 17.73 0.49
C ILE A 37 9.65 16.63 0.11
N ARG A 38 10.86 17.05 -0.29
CA ARG A 38 11.90 16.14 -0.76
C ARG A 38 12.73 15.62 0.42
N ALA A 39 13.09 14.35 0.38
CA ALA A 39 14.08 13.75 1.27
C ALA A 39 15.47 14.32 0.94
N THR A 40 16.12 14.99 1.91
CA THR A 40 17.37 15.71 1.68
C THR A 40 18.47 15.40 2.67
N SER A 41 18.14 14.81 3.82
CA SER A 41 19.11 14.56 4.91
C SER A 41 18.71 13.39 5.79
N GLY A 42 19.62 12.93 6.63
CA GLY A 42 19.42 11.78 7.52
C GLY A 42 19.58 10.44 6.82
N ASP A 43 18.74 9.48 7.15
CA ASP A 43 18.85 8.08 6.69
C ASP A 43 18.23 7.87 5.29
N VAL A 44 18.42 8.79 4.35
CA VAL A 44 17.87 8.69 3.00
C VAL A 44 18.51 7.51 2.26
N PRO A 45 17.72 6.48 1.85
CA PRO A 45 18.26 5.37 1.08
C PRO A 45 18.80 5.85 -0.27
N LYS A 46 19.83 5.18 -0.78
CA LYS A 46 20.44 5.51 -2.06
C LYS A 46 19.46 5.46 -3.24
N ASP A 47 18.46 4.57 -3.14
CA ASP A 47 17.39 4.35 -4.12
C ASP A 47 16.01 4.57 -3.46
N PHE A 48 15.84 5.71 -2.81
CA PHE A 48 14.60 6.06 -2.15
C PHE A 48 13.49 6.36 -3.16
N ILE A 49 12.59 5.39 -3.33
CA ILE A 49 11.41 5.49 -4.19
C ILE A 49 10.17 5.35 -3.32
N PRO A 50 9.58 6.48 -2.85
CA PRO A 50 8.35 6.47 -2.08
C PRO A 50 7.22 5.75 -2.80
N ASN A 51 6.58 4.80 -2.11
CA ASN A 51 5.44 4.05 -2.60
C ASN A 51 4.21 4.34 -1.73
N GLY A 52 3.67 3.32 -1.07
CA GLY A 52 2.58 3.50 -0.14
C GLY A 52 3.03 4.16 1.16
N TYR A 53 2.20 5.06 1.72
CA TYR A 53 2.56 5.81 2.91
C TYR A 53 1.34 6.19 3.75
N SER A 54 1.59 6.55 5.01
CA SER A 54 0.62 7.13 5.92
C SER A 54 1.06 8.50 6.43
N LEU A 55 0.09 9.37 6.68
CA LEU A 55 0.30 10.61 7.43
C LEU A 55 0.19 10.32 8.93
N MET A 56 1.26 10.52 9.66
CA MET A 56 1.31 10.34 11.11
C MET A 56 0.62 11.51 11.85
N PRO A 57 0.17 11.29 13.10
CA PRO A 57 -0.51 12.33 13.90
C PRO A 57 0.32 13.61 14.12
N ASP A 58 1.65 13.50 14.11
CA ASP A 58 2.58 14.63 14.25
C ASP A 58 2.88 15.34 12.92
N GLY A 59 2.24 14.92 11.83
CA GLY A 59 2.37 15.50 10.51
C GLY A 59 3.53 15.00 9.67
N ARG A 60 4.34 14.06 10.16
CA ARG A 60 5.36 13.36 9.39
C ARG A 60 4.73 12.27 8.51
N PHE A 61 5.48 11.77 7.55
CA PHE A 61 5.05 10.69 6.66
C PHE A 61 5.82 9.41 6.97
N LEU A 62 5.09 8.32 7.19
CA LEU A 62 5.64 6.97 7.27
C LEU A 62 5.57 6.36 5.87
N ILE A 63 6.71 6.09 5.24
CA ILE A 63 6.82 5.80 3.82
C ILE A 63 7.47 4.44 3.59
N ALA A 64 6.82 3.58 2.82
CA ALA A 64 7.42 2.36 2.29
C ALA A 64 8.31 2.69 1.08
N ASN A 65 9.52 2.16 1.08
CA ASN A 65 10.48 2.29 -0.02
C ASN A 65 10.38 1.08 -0.95
N VAL A 66 9.97 1.32 -2.19
CA VAL A 66 9.89 0.27 -3.21
C VAL A 66 11.20 0.09 -3.99
N GLY A 67 12.19 0.93 -3.70
CA GLY A 67 13.55 0.73 -4.20
C GLY A 67 14.17 -0.58 -3.69
N THR A 68 15.25 -1.02 -4.31
CA THR A 68 15.89 -2.32 -4.03
C THR A 68 16.45 -2.43 -2.61
N SER A 69 16.74 -1.29 -1.96
CA SER A 69 17.16 -1.25 -0.55
C SER A 69 16.01 -1.55 0.42
N GLY A 70 14.75 -1.47 -0.03
CA GLY A 70 13.58 -1.76 0.79
C GLY A 70 13.42 -0.85 2.01
N GLY A 71 12.64 -1.32 2.98
CA GLY A 71 12.47 -0.67 4.28
C GLY A 71 11.36 0.38 4.34
N VAL A 72 11.13 0.86 5.55
CA VAL A 72 10.16 1.91 5.89
C VAL A 72 10.89 3.08 6.57
N PHE A 73 10.56 4.30 6.16
CA PHE A 73 11.24 5.51 6.59
C PHE A 73 10.23 6.57 7.03
N ILE A 74 10.63 7.44 7.93
CA ILE A 74 9.86 8.60 8.35
C ILE A 74 10.45 9.84 7.70
N LEU A 75 9.65 10.52 6.86
CA LEU A 75 10.00 11.80 6.25
C LEU A 75 9.33 12.95 7.02
N ALA A 76 10.14 13.83 7.55
CA ALA A 76 9.66 15.06 8.21
C ALA A 76 9.42 16.19 7.19
N ARG A 77 8.69 17.21 7.61
CA ARG A 77 8.33 18.36 6.75
C ARG A 77 9.52 19.19 6.29
N ASP A 78 10.63 19.15 7.01
CA ASP A 78 11.89 19.81 6.68
C ASP A 78 12.77 19.00 5.70
N GLY A 79 12.31 17.82 5.30
CA GLY A 79 13.04 16.93 4.40
C GLY A 79 14.02 15.97 5.09
N SER A 80 14.08 15.96 6.41
CA SER A 80 14.88 14.99 7.15
C SER A 80 14.20 13.61 7.13
N VAL A 81 15.01 12.55 7.04
CA VAL A 81 14.56 11.16 6.99
C VAL A 81 15.17 10.37 8.13
N THR A 82 14.36 9.55 8.77
CA THR A 82 14.79 8.59 9.79
C THR A 82 14.38 7.19 9.36
N CYS A 83 15.27 6.21 9.47
CA CYS A 83 14.92 4.81 9.27
C CYS A 83 13.95 4.38 10.39
N PHE A 84 12.78 3.84 10.00
CA PHE A 84 11.80 3.27 10.92
C PHE A 84 12.00 1.77 11.08
N LEU A 85 12.10 1.04 9.94
CA LEU A 85 12.33 -0.40 9.91
C LEU A 85 12.96 -0.78 8.58
N ASP A 86 14.17 -1.36 8.57
CA ASP A 86 14.82 -1.85 7.36
C ASP A 86 15.28 -3.31 7.45
N GLU A 87 15.04 -3.93 8.61
CA GLU A 87 15.42 -5.33 8.86
C GLU A 87 14.47 -5.96 9.88
N ILE A 88 14.24 -7.26 9.78
CA ILE A 88 13.53 -8.09 10.75
C ILE A 88 14.26 -9.42 10.91
N ASP A 89 14.49 -9.86 12.14
CA ASP A 89 15.21 -11.10 12.47
C ASP A 89 16.58 -11.24 11.78
N GLY A 90 17.31 -10.11 11.63
CA GLY A 90 18.60 -10.07 10.95
C GLY A 90 18.54 -10.16 9.42
N GLN A 91 17.34 -10.08 8.85
CA GLN A 91 17.13 -10.08 7.40
C GLN A 91 16.68 -8.69 6.93
N ARG A 92 17.39 -8.14 5.93
CA ARG A 92 16.99 -6.88 5.28
C ARG A 92 15.63 -7.02 4.63
N LEU A 93 14.79 -6.00 4.79
CA LEU A 93 13.52 -5.94 4.09
C LEU A 93 13.76 -5.74 2.59
N PRO A 94 13.10 -6.52 1.72
CA PRO A 94 13.10 -6.26 0.29
C PRO A 94 12.27 -5.01 -0.04
N ALA A 95 12.13 -4.70 -1.32
CA ALA A 95 11.26 -3.62 -1.80
C ALA A 95 9.90 -3.66 -1.09
N THR A 96 9.61 -2.63 -0.30
CA THR A 96 8.46 -2.56 0.60
C THR A 96 7.32 -1.79 -0.08
N ASN A 97 6.10 -2.32 -0.05
CA ASN A 97 4.99 -1.79 -0.84
C ASN A 97 4.23 -0.67 -0.11
N PHE A 98 3.70 -0.95 1.07
CA PHE A 98 2.83 -0.03 1.80
C PHE A 98 3.15 -0.01 3.29
N ALA A 99 3.03 1.16 3.92
CA ALA A 99 3.16 1.34 5.36
C ALA A 99 1.94 2.09 5.90
N ASN A 100 1.09 1.37 6.63
CA ASN A 100 -0.12 1.89 7.24
C ASN A 100 0.10 2.17 8.73
N TYR A 101 -0.12 3.42 9.15
CA TYR A 101 -0.18 3.82 10.55
C TYR A 101 -1.66 3.91 10.95
N ASP A 102 -2.12 3.03 11.82
CA ASP A 102 -3.52 2.95 12.21
C ASP A 102 -3.89 3.87 13.41
N ALA A 103 -5.18 3.92 13.72
CA ALA A 103 -5.70 4.78 14.79
C ALA A 103 -5.26 4.35 16.20
N GLN A 104 -4.81 3.12 16.38
CA GLN A 104 -4.27 2.57 17.63
C GLN A 104 -2.76 2.79 17.77
N GLY A 105 -2.12 3.38 16.76
CA GLY A 105 -0.68 3.64 16.77
C GLY A 105 0.17 2.45 16.32
N ARG A 106 -0.45 1.39 15.78
CA ARG A 106 0.26 0.24 15.21
C ARG A 106 0.67 0.55 13.76
N VAL A 107 1.75 -0.08 13.32
CA VAL A 107 2.21 0.04 11.94
C VAL A 107 2.10 -1.32 11.26
N TRP A 108 1.39 -1.35 10.12
CA TRP A 108 1.20 -2.52 9.29
C TRP A 108 1.93 -2.30 7.96
N ILE A 109 2.84 -3.21 7.61
CA ILE A 109 3.71 -3.04 6.45
C ILE A 109 3.53 -4.22 5.51
N SER A 110 3.15 -3.97 4.26
CA SER A 110 3.09 -5.00 3.25
C SER A 110 4.39 -5.06 2.44
N VAL A 111 4.84 -6.28 2.20
CA VAL A 111 5.94 -6.63 1.31
C VAL A 111 5.37 -7.53 0.22
N SER A 112 5.45 -7.08 -1.03
CA SER A 112 4.80 -7.77 -2.14
C SER A 112 5.39 -9.15 -2.41
N THR A 113 6.70 -9.31 -2.24
CA THR A 113 7.43 -10.54 -2.54
C THR A 113 8.80 -10.54 -1.87
N THR A 114 9.29 -11.73 -1.56
CA THR A 114 10.68 -11.94 -1.11
C THR A 114 11.68 -11.95 -2.28
N ALA A 115 11.21 -11.98 -3.53
CA ALA A 115 12.08 -12.00 -4.70
C ALA A 115 12.80 -10.65 -4.87
N THR A 116 14.12 -10.69 -5.06
CA THR A 116 14.94 -9.50 -5.32
C THR A 116 14.49 -8.78 -6.60
N ASN A 117 14.12 -9.51 -7.63
CA ASN A 117 13.46 -8.96 -8.81
C ASN A 117 11.93 -9.11 -8.63
N ARG A 118 11.26 -8.02 -8.28
CA ARG A 118 9.80 -7.99 -8.07
C ARG A 118 9.00 -8.45 -9.28
N ASP A 119 9.50 -8.23 -10.51
CA ASP A 119 8.78 -8.57 -11.73
C ASP A 119 8.52 -10.09 -11.86
N LEU A 120 9.37 -10.89 -11.22
CA LEU A 120 9.17 -12.36 -11.19
C LEU A 120 7.92 -12.76 -10.38
N ALA A 121 7.45 -11.90 -9.50
CA ALA A 121 6.28 -12.15 -8.68
C ALA A 121 4.96 -11.65 -9.32
N PHE A 122 5.02 -11.07 -10.53
CA PHE A 122 3.81 -10.83 -11.34
C PHE A 122 3.29 -12.15 -11.93
N ASN A 123 2.99 -13.08 -11.03
CA ASN A 123 2.59 -14.44 -11.34
C ASN A 123 1.65 -14.95 -10.22
N LYS A 124 0.53 -15.53 -10.61
CA LYS A 124 -0.50 -16.05 -9.68
C LYS A 124 -0.03 -17.24 -8.85
N GLU A 125 1.00 -17.96 -9.30
CA GLU A 125 1.57 -19.14 -8.62
C GLU A 125 2.58 -18.75 -7.51
N ILE A 126 2.93 -17.44 -7.41
CA ILE A 126 3.89 -16.94 -6.43
C ILE A 126 3.18 -16.24 -5.28
N ALA A 127 3.02 -16.92 -4.17
CA ALA A 127 2.42 -16.43 -2.95
C ALA A 127 3.48 -16.33 -1.84
N ASN A 128 4.42 -15.39 -1.97
CA ASN A 128 5.50 -15.17 -1.00
C ASN A 128 5.54 -13.75 -0.45
N GLY A 129 4.46 -12.99 -0.67
CA GLY A 129 4.22 -11.71 -0.03
C GLY A 129 3.78 -11.89 1.42
N TYR A 130 3.97 -10.86 2.24
CA TYR A 130 3.66 -10.92 3.66
C TYR A 130 3.32 -9.55 4.24
N VAL A 131 2.76 -9.55 5.46
CA VAL A 131 2.52 -8.34 6.25
C VAL A 131 3.29 -8.41 7.57
N ILE A 132 3.96 -7.31 7.91
CA ILE A 132 4.62 -7.08 9.18
C ILE A 132 3.73 -6.20 10.05
N LEU A 133 3.64 -6.51 11.32
CA LEU A 133 3.10 -5.65 12.36
C LEU A 133 4.26 -5.11 13.21
N VAL A 134 4.23 -3.81 13.48
CA VAL A 134 5.08 -3.17 14.49
C VAL A 134 4.18 -2.53 15.55
N ASP A 135 4.30 -2.99 16.78
CA ASP A 135 3.57 -2.50 17.95
C ASP A 135 4.50 -2.47 19.18
N GLU A 136 3.95 -2.41 20.39
CA GLU A 136 4.71 -2.42 21.65
C GLU A 136 5.53 -3.69 21.87
N HIS A 137 5.23 -4.77 21.16
CA HIS A 137 5.97 -6.05 21.21
C HIS A 137 7.08 -6.13 20.17
N GLY A 138 7.27 -5.09 19.37
CA GLY A 138 8.28 -5.02 18.31
C GLY A 138 7.73 -5.42 16.92
N ALA A 139 8.65 -5.56 15.97
CA ALA A 139 8.33 -5.92 14.59
C ALA A 139 8.27 -7.44 14.41
N ARG A 140 7.23 -7.94 13.75
CA ARG A 140 7.05 -9.36 13.42
C ARG A 140 6.20 -9.57 12.17
N ILE A 141 6.47 -10.63 11.42
CA ILE A 141 5.59 -11.09 10.34
C ILE A 141 4.34 -11.71 10.98
N VAL A 142 3.15 -11.24 10.59
CA VAL A 142 1.87 -11.66 11.16
C VAL A 142 1.01 -12.43 10.18
N VAL A 143 1.28 -12.33 8.90
CA VAL A 143 0.68 -13.11 7.83
C VAL A 143 1.64 -13.20 6.65
N ASP A 144 1.67 -14.34 6.00
CA ASP A 144 2.45 -14.68 4.80
C ASP A 144 1.55 -15.36 3.74
N ASP A 145 2.15 -15.98 2.74
CA ASP A 145 1.45 -16.66 1.65
C ASP A 145 0.44 -15.77 0.92
N ILE A 146 0.82 -14.49 0.70
CA ILE A 146 0.03 -13.52 -0.04
C ILE A 146 0.55 -13.40 -1.47
N CYS A 147 -0.35 -13.53 -2.45
CA CYS A 147 -0.04 -13.37 -3.88
C CYS A 147 0.16 -11.89 -4.23
N PHE A 148 1.38 -11.39 -4.04
CA PHE A 148 1.77 -10.01 -4.26
C PHE A 148 1.00 -9.04 -3.34
N ALA A 149 1.35 -9.04 -2.03
CA ALA A 149 0.76 -8.13 -1.04
C ALA A 149 0.96 -6.67 -1.46
N ASN A 150 -0.16 -5.96 -1.63
CA ASN A 150 -0.18 -4.57 -2.00
C ASN A 150 -0.66 -3.70 -0.82
N GLU A 151 -1.56 -2.76 -1.03
CA GLU A 151 -2.05 -1.91 0.04
C GLU A 151 -2.72 -2.71 1.16
N ASN A 152 -2.47 -2.31 2.38
CA ASN A 152 -3.12 -2.85 3.58
C ASN A 152 -3.72 -1.71 4.40
N LYS A 153 -4.88 -1.92 5.00
CA LYS A 153 -5.52 -0.95 5.92
C LYS A 153 -6.28 -1.66 7.02
N VAL A 154 -6.23 -1.08 8.20
CA VAL A 154 -7.18 -1.42 9.27
C VAL A 154 -8.48 -0.68 8.98
N ASP A 155 -9.60 -1.38 9.10
CA ASP A 155 -10.92 -0.82 8.86
C ASP A 155 -11.28 0.26 9.91
N PRO A 156 -12.30 1.09 9.68
CA PRO A 156 -12.69 2.14 10.61
C PRO A 156 -13.12 1.66 12.00
N SER A 157 -13.49 0.39 12.18
CA SER A 157 -13.78 -0.19 13.49
C SER A 157 -12.51 -0.51 14.29
N GLY A 158 -11.39 -0.72 13.61
CA GLY A 158 -10.13 -1.19 14.21
C GLY A 158 -10.05 -2.69 14.43
N GLU A 159 -11.06 -3.44 13.98
CA GLU A 159 -11.22 -4.88 14.24
C GLU A 159 -10.69 -5.77 13.11
N TRP A 160 -10.46 -5.20 11.91
CA TRP A 160 -10.07 -5.96 10.74
C TRP A 160 -8.91 -5.34 9.99
N LEU A 161 -7.91 -6.16 9.68
CA LEU A 161 -6.86 -5.83 8.71
C LEU A 161 -7.30 -6.30 7.32
N TYR A 162 -7.38 -5.38 6.37
CA TYR A 162 -7.63 -5.66 4.96
C TYR A 162 -6.33 -5.59 4.18
N VAL A 163 -6.17 -6.46 3.17
CA VAL A 163 -4.99 -6.51 2.30
C VAL A 163 -5.41 -6.80 0.87
N HIS A 164 -4.90 -6.06 -0.10
CA HIS A 164 -5.00 -6.42 -1.51
C HIS A 164 -3.95 -7.47 -1.88
N GLU A 165 -4.38 -8.49 -2.61
CA GLU A 165 -3.53 -9.42 -3.34
C GLU A 165 -3.62 -9.11 -4.83
N THR A 166 -2.61 -8.41 -5.38
CA THR A 166 -2.66 -7.99 -6.79
C THR A 166 -2.71 -9.19 -7.73
N MET A 167 -1.84 -10.18 -7.51
CA MET A 167 -1.77 -11.38 -8.35
C MET A 167 -2.76 -12.46 -7.93
N GLY A 168 -3.26 -12.42 -6.70
CA GLY A 168 -4.40 -13.22 -6.25
C GLY A 168 -5.75 -12.67 -6.71
N ARG A 169 -5.79 -11.43 -7.22
CA ARG A 169 -7.02 -10.73 -7.63
C ARG A 169 -8.09 -10.76 -6.55
N ALA A 170 -7.71 -10.47 -5.33
CA ALA A 170 -8.62 -10.53 -4.21
C ALA A 170 -8.39 -9.37 -3.23
N LEU A 171 -9.47 -8.97 -2.57
CA LEU A 171 -9.42 -8.26 -1.31
C LEU A 171 -9.65 -9.28 -0.19
N ILE A 172 -8.67 -9.43 0.68
CA ILE A 172 -8.73 -10.32 1.83
C ILE A 172 -8.73 -9.53 3.12
N ARG A 173 -9.21 -10.14 4.21
CA ARG A 173 -9.15 -9.56 5.54
C ARG A 173 -8.87 -10.57 6.63
N PHE A 174 -8.40 -10.08 7.76
CA PHE A 174 -8.09 -10.85 8.96
C PHE A 174 -8.70 -10.15 10.17
N PRO A 175 -9.42 -10.85 11.08
CA PRO A 175 -9.82 -10.25 12.34
C PRO A 175 -8.59 -9.99 13.20
N ILE A 176 -8.58 -8.85 13.89
CA ILE A 176 -7.51 -8.44 14.82
C ILE A 176 -8.00 -8.71 16.23
N ALA A 177 -7.28 -9.56 16.97
CA ALA A 177 -7.57 -9.85 18.38
C ALA A 177 -7.00 -8.75 19.31
N ASP A 178 -7.40 -8.76 20.59
CA ASP A 178 -6.96 -7.78 21.60
C ASP A 178 -5.43 -7.77 21.81
N ASP A 179 -4.76 -8.89 21.55
CA ASP A 179 -3.30 -9.03 21.61
C ASP A 179 -2.59 -8.71 20.29
N ASN A 180 -3.32 -8.12 19.32
CA ASN A 180 -2.89 -7.83 17.96
C ASN A 180 -2.56 -9.07 17.11
N SER A 181 -2.87 -10.28 17.54
CA SER A 181 -2.79 -11.46 16.69
C SER A 181 -3.88 -11.43 15.62
N LEU A 182 -3.61 -12.04 14.47
CA LEU A 182 -4.57 -12.13 13.37
C LEU A 182 -5.29 -13.48 13.40
N GLY A 183 -6.61 -13.45 13.27
CA GLY A 183 -7.42 -14.64 13.08
C GLY A 183 -7.39 -15.14 11.62
N PRO A 184 -8.26 -16.10 11.27
CA PRO A 184 -8.23 -16.75 9.96
C PRO A 184 -8.56 -15.78 8.83
N ARG A 185 -7.83 -15.96 7.70
CA ARG A 185 -8.07 -15.25 6.44
C ARG A 185 -9.51 -15.40 5.96
N GLN A 186 -10.09 -14.30 5.50
CA GLN A 186 -11.40 -14.25 4.84
C GLN A 186 -11.26 -13.49 3.51
N THR A 187 -11.86 -14.01 2.44
CA THR A 187 -11.98 -13.28 1.18
C THR A 187 -13.20 -12.36 1.26
N VAL A 188 -12.97 -11.07 1.01
CA VAL A 188 -14.02 -10.03 0.95
C VAL A 188 -14.59 -9.94 -0.46
N ALA A 189 -13.69 -9.94 -1.45
CA ALA A 189 -14.05 -9.87 -2.86
C ALA A 189 -13.00 -10.58 -3.71
N GLU A 190 -13.47 -11.29 -4.74
CA GLU A 190 -12.64 -11.76 -5.86
C GLU A 190 -12.93 -10.86 -7.07
N TYR A 191 -11.88 -10.39 -7.72
CA TYR A 191 -12.02 -9.49 -8.86
C TYR A 191 -12.06 -10.27 -10.18
N GLU A 192 -12.87 -9.76 -11.09
CA GLU A 192 -12.97 -10.32 -12.44
C GLU A 192 -11.68 -10.12 -13.26
N SER A 193 -11.62 -10.80 -14.39
CA SER A 193 -10.53 -10.69 -15.38
C SER A 193 -10.29 -9.23 -15.78
N GLY A 194 -9.02 -8.85 -15.90
CA GLY A 194 -8.56 -7.49 -16.21
C GLY A 194 -8.41 -6.59 -15.00
N ILE A 195 -8.81 -7.00 -13.79
CA ILE A 195 -8.62 -6.22 -12.57
C ILE A 195 -7.42 -6.78 -11.80
N PHE A 196 -6.43 -5.91 -11.59
CA PHE A 196 -5.24 -6.16 -10.78
C PHE A 196 -5.26 -5.16 -9.63
N PRO A 197 -5.82 -5.53 -8.47
CA PRO A 197 -6.06 -4.59 -7.38
C PRO A 197 -4.77 -4.01 -6.83
N ASP A 198 -4.79 -2.72 -6.54
CA ASP A 198 -3.66 -1.92 -6.05
C ASP A 198 -4.01 -1.25 -4.73
N GLY A 199 -4.40 0.02 -4.76
CA GLY A 199 -4.83 0.76 -3.59
C GLY A 199 -6.33 0.66 -3.31
N PHE A 200 -6.74 0.88 -2.05
CA PHE A 200 -8.16 0.97 -1.69
C PHE A 200 -8.42 1.93 -0.53
N GLU A 201 -9.67 2.40 -0.42
CA GLU A 201 -10.12 3.26 0.68
C GLU A 201 -11.55 2.94 1.09
N PHE A 202 -11.85 3.06 2.38
CA PHE A 202 -13.20 2.91 2.93
C PHE A 202 -14.00 4.19 2.77
N ASP A 203 -15.25 4.09 2.34
CA ASP A 203 -16.17 5.22 2.36
C ASP A 203 -17.03 5.27 3.64
N ALA A 204 -17.68 6.40 3.85
CA ALA A 204 -18.52 6.62 5.04
C ALA A 204 -19.82 5.78 5.06
N GLN A 205 -20.13 5.08 3.97
CA GLN A 205 -21.31 4.22 3.82
C GLN A 205 -20.97 2.74 3.99
N GLY A 206 -19.70 2.41 4.28
CA GLY A 206 -19.21 1.04 4.44
C GLY A 206 -18.83 0.36 3.12
N GLY A 207 -18.75 1.13 2.02
CA GLY A 207 -18.20 0.65 0.76
C GLY A 207 -16.69 0.76 0.72
N ILE A 208 -16.06 0.02 -0.21
CA ILE A 208 -14.62 0.01 -0.41
C ILE A 208 -14.34 0.42 -1.86
N TRP A 209 -13.55 1.47 -2.05
CA TRP A 209 -13.13 1.96 -3.35
C TRP A 209 -11.75 1.42 -3.67
N CYS A 210 -11.63 0.70 -4.77
CA CYS A 210 -10.42 0.00 -5.17
C CYS A 210 -9.92 0.52 -6.50
N THR A 211 -8.62 0.72 -6.63
CA THR A 211 -7.96 1.02 -7.90
C THR A 211 -7.37 -0.25 -8.50
N SER A 212 -7.26 -0.29 -9.83
CA SER A 212 -6.63 -1.39 -10.54
C SER A 212 -5.47 -0.86 -11.39
N VAL A 213 -4.27 -1.38 -11.16
CA VAL A 213 -3.14 -1.16 -12.08
C VAL A 213 -3.41 -1.85 -13.41
N VAL A 214 -2.70 -1.44 -14.46
CA VAL A 214 -2.84 -1.95 -15.83
C VAL A 214 -4.17 -1.56 -16.49
N SER A 215 -5.29 -1.88 -15.86
CA SER A 215 -6.61 -1.61 -16.43
C SER A 215 -7.14 -0.19 -16.19
N ASN A 216 -6.46 0.62 -15.36
CA ASN A 216 -6.88 2.00 -15.02
C ASN A 216 -8.36 2.08 -14.64
N ARG A 217 -8.81 1.14 -13.81
CA ARG A 217 -10.19 1.06 -13.33
C ARG A 217 -10.28 1.49 -11.87
N VAL A 218 -11.45 2.02 -11.54
CA VAL A 218 -11.88 2.19 -10.15
C VAL A 218 -13.13 1.35 -9.95
N VAL A 219 -13.07 0.44 -9.00
CA VAL A 219 -14.17 -0.46 -8.63
C VAL A 219 -14.62 -0.09 -7.23
N ARG A 220 -15.93 -0.03 -7.01
CA ARG A 220 -16.51 0.07 -5.67
C ARG A 220 -17.13 -1.26 -5.27
N ILE A 221 -16.78 -1.73 -4.08
CA ILE A 221 -17.37 -2.90 -3.44
C ILE A 221 -18.37 -2.38 -2.42
N ASP A 222 -19.63 -2.76 -2.54
CA ASP A 222 -20.68 -2.41 -1.56
C ASP A 222 -20.61 -3.32 -0.32
N ALA A 223 -21.30 -2.91 0.74
CA ALA A 223 -21.29 -3.66 2.00
C ALA A 223 -21.88 -5.09 1.87
N ASP A 224 -22.67 -5.35 0.84
CA ASP A 224 -23.21 -6.69 0.51
C ASP A 224 -22.25 -7.52 -0.38
N GLY A 225 -21.07 -6.97 -0.73
CA GLY A 225 -20.06 -7.59 -1.59
C GLY A 225 -20.28 -7.41 -3.08
N SER A 226 -21.35 -6.71 -3.51
CA SER A 226 -21.54 -6.40 -4.93
C SER A 226 -20.49 -5.41 -5.43
N GLN A 227 -20.03 -5.58 -6.67
CA GLN A 227 -18.95 -4.80 -7.27
C GLN A 227 -19.47 -3.96 -8.43
N HIS A 228 -19.03 -2.70 -8.49
CA HIS A 228 -19.41 -1.74 -9.51
C HIS A 228 -18.17 -1.05 -10.07
N THR A 229 -17.94 -1.17 -11.38
CA THR A 229 -16.91 -0.34 -12.04
C THR A 229 -17.41 1.10 -12.15
N VAL A 230 -16.77 1.98 -11.40
CA VAL A 230 -17.12 3.41 -11.33
C VAL A 230 -16.41 4.21 -12.42
N LEU A 231 -15.17 3.83 -12.73
CA LEU A 231 -14.35 4.40 -13.78
C LEU A 231 -13.67 3.28 -14.56
N ASP A 232 -13.74 3.35 -15.88
CA ASP A 232 -12.98 2.51 -16.80
C ASP A 232 -12.25 3.42 -17.81
N ALA A 233 -10.94 3.52 -17.65
CA ALA A 233 -10.03 4.25 -18.54
C ALA A 233 -8.94 3.32 -19.09
N GLY A 234 -9.25 2.01 -19.16
CA GLY A 234 -8.32 0.97 -19.56
C GLY A 234 -7.98 0.99 -21.06
N ASP A 235 -6.73 0.64 -21.35
CA ASP A 235 -6.29 0.26 -22.68
C ASP A 235 -6.57 -1.24 -22.89
N THR A 236 -7.47 -1.56 -23.79
CA THR A 236 -7.92 -2.95 -24.04
C THR A 236 -6.77 -3.87 -24.47
N GLU A 237 -5.81 -3.37 -25.27
CA GLU A 237 -4.67 -4.16 -25.74
C GLU A 237 -3.69 -4.42 -24.59
N LEU A 238 -3.44 -3.41 -23.75
CA LEU A 238 -2.59 -3.55 -22.58
C LEU A 238 -3.18 -4.56 -21.58
N VAL A 239 -4.48 -4.46 -21.30
CA VAL A 239 -5.18 -5.39 -20.41
C VAL A 239 -5.12 -6.82 -20.96
N ALA A 240 -5.38 -7.01 -22.27
CA ALA A 240 -5.31 -8.34 -22.91
C ALA A 240 -3.90 -8.94 -22.83
N ARG A 241 -2.85 -8.13 -23.00
CA ARG A 241 -1.45 -8.58 -22.84
C ARG A 241 -1.13 -8.97 -21.41
N ALA A 242 -1.61 -8.20 -20.43
CA ALA A 242 -1.42 -8.54 -19.01
C ALA A 242 -2.14 -9.83 -18.63
N GLU A 243 -3.35 -10.06 -19.17
CA GLU A 243 -4.08 -11.32 -18.97
C GLU A 243 -3.32 -12.54 -19.52
N LEU A 244 -2.71 -12.40 -20.70
CA LEU A 244 -1.87 -13.47 -21.27
C LEU A 244 -0.62 -13.76 -20.41
N ALA A 245 -0.03 -12.73 -19.80
CA ALA A 245 1.12 -12.92 -18.92
C ALA A 245 0.72 -13.47 -17.54
N TYR A 246 -0.53 -13.28 -17.14
CA TYR A 246 -1.07 -13.76 -15.86
C TYR A 246 -1.40 -15.29 -15.89
N GLN A 247 -1.76 -15.85 -17.04
CA GLN A 247 -2.14 -17.26 -17.21
C GLN A 247 -0.94 -18.21 -17.07
#